data_b9767f4167a86321c0be6feab987ccec
#
_entry.id   b9767f4167a86321c0be6feab987ccec
#
_cell.length_a   1.000
_cell.length_b   1.000
_cell.length_c   1.000
_cell.angle_alpha   90.00
_cell.angle_beta   90.00
_cell.angle_gamma   90.00
#
_symmetry.space_group_name_H-M   'P 1'
#
loop_
_entity.id
_entity.type
_entity.pdbx_description
1 polymer ?
#
loop_
_entity_poly.entity_id
_entity_poly.type
_entity_poly.pdbx_seq_one_letter_code
_entity_poly.pdbx_strand_id
1 'polypeptide(L)'
;MRIVGFGVVGLVIGVVGGGALGCSSGGASVACHAGADCASGVCQSNGVCGPVGPNDDAGNPLDSSAGQDTSTDSQTGDSSGLGCTANADDVITAAEVPLKAGLHATYRTATNITFDTAGQMVNNARVWDLSVALPGDQNAIVETLPVAGAWYASSFPTATYATKLSASSDLLGVFRTSPTALEILGIVSPMSGGSQTNVSYSPPAAPLQFPLQVGAAWTTTSNATGQASGVPVIFSDKYDSQVDQKGTLKTPFGSFAVLRVRVVFTHTVGFLVTTTRSFAFVTDCFGNVATVTSQANESKVEFTSAAEVKRIAP
;
A
#
# COMPACT_ATOMS: atom_id res chain seq x y z
N MET A 1 0.82 -22.88 5.82
CA MET A 1 0.56 -22.05 4.63
C MET A 1 0.06 -20.68 5.13
N ARG A 2 0.92 -19.69 5.16
CA ARG A 2 0.51 -18.32 5.54
C ARG A 2 0.23 -17.54 4.25
N ILE A 3 -1.00 -17.13 4.08
CA ILE A 3 -1.43 -16.22 3.01
C ILE A 3 -1.06 -14.81 3.48
N VAL A 4 -0.25 -14.10 2.72
CA VAL A 4 0.21 -12.75 3.04
C VAL A 4 -0.52 -11.77 2.14
N GLY A 5 -1.24 -10.84 2.73
CA GLY A 5 -2.02 -9.82 2.02
C GLY A 5 -1.17 -8.66 1.53
N PHE A 6 -1.45 -8.17 0.36
CA PHE A 6 -0.67 -7.16 -0.36
C PHE A 6 -1.48 -5.89 -0.65
N GLY A 7 -0.90 -4.76 -0.45
CA GLY A 7 -1.57 -3.47 -0.54
C GLY A 7 -1.17 -2.61 -1.73
N VAL A 8 -1.80 -2.84 -2.84
CA VAL A 8 -2.23 -1.84 -3.82
C VAL A 8 -3.56 -2.35 -4.38
N VAL A 9 -4.66 -2.21 -3.69
CA VAL A 9 -5.86 -3.04 -3.87
C VAL A 9 -5.53 -4.48 -3.46
N GLY A 10 -5.88 -4.90 -2.28
CA GLY A 10 -5.54 -6.17 -1.63
C GLY A 10 -5.23 -7.36 -2.54
N LEU A 11 -4.02 -7.43 -3.07
CA LEU A 11 -3.54 -8.58 -3.81
C LEU A 11 -3.10 -9.65 -2.81
N VAL A 12 -3.87 -10.70 -2.66
CA VAL A 12 -3.48 -11.87 -1.86
C VAL A 12 -2.82 -12.89 -2.77
N ILE A 13 -1.54 -13.13 -2.59
CA ILE A 13 -0.83 -14.21 -3.26
C ILE A 13 -0.40 -15.23 -2.23
N GLY A 14 -0.92 -16.42 -2.36
CA GLY A 14 -0.48 -17.57 -1.59
C GLY A 14 0.88 -18.06 -2.09
N VAL A 15 1.94 -17.80 -1.35
CA VAL A 15 3.23 -18.46 -1.59
C VAL A 15 3.29 -19.69 -0.67
N VAL A 16 3.37 -20.85 -1.25
CA VAL A 16 3.65 -22.10 -0.53
C VAL A 16 5.13 -22.11 -0.19
N GLY A 17 5.48 -21.67 1.03
CA GLY A 17 6.83 -21.79 1.58
C GLY A 17 6.83 -22.83 2.69
N GLY A 18 7.34 -24.02 2.40
CA GLY A 18 7.69 -24.99 3.42
C GLY A 18 9.09 -24.76 3.95
N GLY A 19 9.29 -24.95 5.26
CA GLY A 19 10.65 -25.18 5.79
C GLY A 19 11.09 -24.27 6.93
N ALA A 20 11.06 -24.75 8.00
CA ALA A 20 11.63 -24.87 9.33
C ALA A 20 12.92 -24.10 9.66
N LEU A 21 12.90 -23.57 10.92
CA LEU A 21 13.95 -23.56 11.95
C LEU A 21 15.22 -22.71 11.76
N GLY A 22 15.43 -21.83 12.73
CA GLY A 22 16.73 -21.32 13.05
C GLY A 22 16.70 -20.04 13.88
N CYS A 23 16.57 -20.16 15.21
CA CYS A 23 16.96 -19.09 16.12
C CYS A 23 18.48 -18.91 16.06
N SER A 24 18.94 -17.70 15.80
CA SER A 24 20.30 -17.29 16.08
C SER A 24 20.28 -15.84 16.55
N SER A 25 20.47 -15.67 17.84
CA SER A 25 20.79 -14.42 18.49
C SER A 25 22.25 -14.08 18.20
N GLY A 26 22.48 -13.14 17.30
CA GLY A 26 23.78 -12.55 17.06
C GLY A 26 23.60 -11.07 16.81
N GLY A 27 23.98 -10.23 17.79
CA GLY A 27 23.98 -8.78 17.64
C GLY A 27 24.97 -8.34 16.58
N ALA A 28 24.50 -8.03 15.40
CA ALA A 28 25.26 -7.34 14.37
C ALA A 28 25.13 -5.84 14.60
N SER A 29 26.25 -5.13 14.75
CA SER A 29 26.30 -3.67 14.71
C SER A 29 25.77 -3.20 13.35
N VAL A 30 24.66 -2.45 13.36
CA VAL A 30 24.07 -1.88 12.16
C VAL A 30 24.96 -0.74 11.71
N ALA A 31 25.55 -0.83 10.52
CA ALA A 31 26.32 0.24 9.92
C ALA A 31 25.36 1.36 9.45
N CYS A 32 25.69 2.61 9.75
CA CYS A 32 24.91 3.78 9.36
C CYS A 32 25.75 4.77 8.57
N HIS A 33 25.11 5.53 7.67
CA HIS A 33 25.73 6.65 6.92
C HIS A 33 25.11 8.00 7.29
N ALA A 34 23.91 8.00 7.89
CA ALA A 34 23.23 9.19 8.37
C ALA A 34 22.42 8.88 9.63
N GLY A 35 22.05 9.90 10.41
CA GLY A 35 21.25 9.73 11.62
C GLY A 35 19.92 9.05 11.38
N ALA A 36 19.34 9.21 10.20
CA ALA A 36 18.09 8.54 9.80
C ALA A 36 18.19 7.01 9.70
N ASP A 37 19.40 6.46 9.59
CA ASP A 37 19.65 5.02 9.53
C ASP A 37 19.59 4.37 10.92
N CYS A 38 19.56 5.18 11.99
CA CYS A 38 19.60 4.72 13.36
C CYS A 38 18.27 4.94 14.08
N ALA A 39 17.79 3.96 14.82
CA ALA A 39 16.62 4.10 15.69
C ALA A 39 16.80 5.17 16.78
N SER A 40 18.06 5.53 17.12
CA SER A 40 18.44 6.61 18.04
C SER A 40 18.52 7.99 17.36
N GLY A 41 18.40 8.07 16.03
CA GLY A 41 18.61 9.29 15.26
C GLY A 41 20.07 9.76 15.19
N VAL A 42 21.02 9.02 15.76
CA VAL A 42 22.44 9.42 15.84
C VAL A 42 23.33 8.39 15.16
N CYS A 43 23.96 8.77 14.04
CA CYS A 43 25.02 8.01 13.38
C CYS A 43 26.37 8.60 13.78
N GLN A 44 27.24 7.81 14.42
CA GLN A 44 28.57 8.24 14.82
C GLN A 44 29.53 8.27 13.61
N SER A 45 30.60 9.03 13.73
CA SER A 45 31.59 9.18 12.65
C SER A 45 32.31 7.88 12.27
N ASN A 46 32.19 6.83 13.06
CA ASN A 46 32.68 5.47 12.78
C ASN A 46 31.64 4.59 12.04
N GLY A 47 30.49 5.15 11.62
CA GLY A 47 29.45 4.42 10.91
C GLY A 47 28.62 3.47 11.78
N VAL A 48 28.55 3.69 13.10
CA VAL A 48 27.77 2.86 14.04
C VAL A 48 26.73 3.73 14.73
N CYS A 49 25.52 3.18 14.93
CA CYS A 49 24.45 3.87 15.65
C CYS A 49 24.81 4.10 17.11
N GLY A 50 24.75 5.36 17.56
CA GLY A 50 25.04 5.74 18.94
C GLY A 50 23.81 5.74 19.85
N PRO A 51 23.99 5.68 21.20
CA PRO A 51 22.89 5.87 22.14
C PRO A 51 22.43 7.34 22.12
N VAL A 52 21.14 7.56 22.42
CA VAL A 52 20.61 8.92 22.67
C VAL A 52 21.26 9.45 23.95
N GLY A 53 22.10 10.48 23.83
CA GLY A 53 22.69 11.16 25.00
C GLY A 53 21.62 11.92 25.77
N PRO A 54 21.73 12.00 27.13
CA PRO A 54 20.86 12.88 27.89
C PRO A 54 21.31 14.33 27.72
N ASN A 55 20.41 15.17 27.21
CA ASN A 55 20.34 16.63 27.34
C ASN A 55 21.58 17.47 26.97
N ASP A 56 21.42 18.24 25.90
CA ASP A 56 21.95 19.58 25.87
C ASP A 56 20.80 20.57 25.59
N ASP A 57 20.23 21.05 26.70
CA ASP A 57 19.47 22.29 26.75
C ASP A 57 20.48 23.46 26.64
N ALA A 58 20.41 24.22 25.59
CA ALA A 58 20.94 25.57 25.57
C ALA A 58 19.96 26.50 24.84
N GLY A 59 19.27 27.25 25.64
CA GLY A 59 18.22 28.18 25.30
C GLY A 59 18.65 29.35 24.40
N ASN A 60 17.66 29.92 23.79
CA ASN A 60 17.58 31.34 23.57
C ASN A 60 16.11 31.82 23.62
N PRO A 61 15.82 32.89 24.41
CA PRO A 61 14.47 33.36 24.61
C PRO A 61 14.15 34.57 23.68
N LEU A 62 12.84 34.82 23.55
CA LEU A 62 12.16 36.03 23.10
C LEU A 62 11.77 36.05 21.59
N ASP A 63 10.49 35.81 21.29
CA ASP A 63 9.63 36.96 21.05
C ASP A 63 8.14 36.61 21.22
N SER A 64 7.46 37.45 21.98
CA SER A 64 6.04 37.41 22.27
C SER A 64 5.29 38.19 21.21
N SER A 65 4.37 37.57 20.50
CA SER A 65 3.20 38.25 19.98
C SER A 65 2.00 37.33 19.90
N ALA A 66 1.04 37.62 20.77
CA ALA A 66 -0.27 37.03 20.78
C ALA A 66 -1.05 37.43 19.51
N GLY A 67 -1.44 36.46 18.73
CA GLY A 67 -2.45 36.54 17.68
C GLY A 67 -3.39 35.37 17.85
N GLN A 68 -4.58 35.60 18.44
CA GLN A 68 -5.67 34.66 18.37
C GLN A 68 -6.22 34.68 16.95
N ASP A 69 -5.94 33.64 16.19
CA ASP A 69 -6.71 33.31 15.01
C ASP A 69 -7.36 31.94 15.20
N THR A 70 -8.66 32.00 15.50
CA THR A 70 -9.57 30.87 15.43
C THR A 70 -9.89 30.62 13.96
N SER A 71 -8.99 30.00 13.23
CA SER A 71 -9.31 29.38 11.94
C SER A 71 -9.37 27.87 12.13
N THR A 72 -10.55 27.33 11.93
CA THR A 72 -10.82 25.92 11.74
C THR A 72 -10.12 25.51 10.45
N ASP A 73 -8.83 25.24 10.52
CA ASP A 73 -8.03 24.80 9.39
C ASP A 73 -8.28 23.30 9.19
N SER A 74 -9.16 23.01 8.26
CA SER A 74 -9.21 21.69 7.64
C SER A 74 -7.90 21.54 6.86
N GLN A 75 -6.89 20.92 7.45
CA GLN A 75 -5.67 20.57 6.73
C GLN A 75 -6.02 19.62 5.58
N THR A 76 -6.37 20.21 4.43
CA THR A 76 -6.23 19.56 3.15
C THR A 76 -4.74 19.35 2.94
N GLY A 77 -4.27 18.12 3.00
CA GLY A 77 -2.87 17.80 2.78
C GLY A 77 -2.36 18.47 1.52
N ASP A 78 -1.29 19.24 1.66
CA ASP A 78 -0.70 20.00 0.53
C ASP A 78 -0.13 19.02 -0.51
N SER A 79 -0.87 18.83 -1.60
CA SER A 79 -0.47 18.02 -2.76
C SER A 79 0.28 18.82 -3.83
N SER A 80 0.56 20.11 -3.57
CA SER A 80 1.17 21.03 -4.55
C SER A 80 2.52 20.54 -5.09
N GLY A 81 3.27 19.74 -4.31
CA GLY A 81 4.52 19.12 -4.74
C GLY A 81 4.38 18.00 -5.78
N LEU A 82 3.19 17.45 -5.98
CA LEU A 82 2.93 16.35 -6.93
C LEU A 82 2.48 16.86 -8.32
N GLY A 83 2.24 18.16 -8.48
CA GLY A 83 1.76 18.76 -9.73
C GLY A 83 0.31 18.40 -10.04
N CYS A 84 -0.47 18.04 -9.03
CA CYS A 84 -1.88 17.68 -9.12
C CYS A 84 -2.70 18.68 -8.30
N THR A 85 -3.90 19.02 -8.80
CA THR A 85 -4.88 19.83 -8.08
C THR A 85 -6.16 19.01 -7.94
N ALA A 86 -6.58 18.76 -6.70
CA ALA A 86 -7.85 18.09 -6.43
C ALA A 86 -9.01 19.00 -6.90
N ASN A 87 -9.95 18.44 -7.69
CA ASN A 87 -11.04 19.18 -8.28
C ASN A 87 -12.40 18.91 -7.61
N ALA A 88 -12.46 17.90 -6.72
CA ALA A 88 -13.65 17.52 -5.94
C ALA A 88 -14.91 17.27 -6.79
N ASP A 89 -14.76 16.75 -8.02
CA ASP A 89 -15.89 16.49 -8.94
C ASP A 89 -16.49 15.09 -8.76
N ASP A 90 -16.05 14.33 -7.75
CA ASP A 90 -16.45 12.94 -7.47
C ASP A 90 -16.05 11.93 -8.57
N VAL A 91 -15.12 12.31 -9.44
CA VAL A 91 -14.55 11.47 -10.50
C VAL A 91 -13.05 11.50 -10.40
N ILE A 92 -12.38 10.35 -10.34
CA ILE A 92 -10.93 10.28 -10.30
C ILE A 92 -10.43 9.71 -11.61
N THR A 93 -9.66 10.50 -12.35
CA THR A 93 -9.01 10.10 -13.61
C THR A 93 -7.60 9.57 -13.36
N ALA A 94 -7.01 8.90 -14.34
CA ALA A 94 -5.63 8.44 -14.25
C ALA A 94 -4.61 9.58 -14.06
N ALA A 95 -4.92 10.79 -14.56
CA ALA A 95 -4.06 11.96 -14.42
C ALA A 95 -4.04 12.51 -12.98
N GLU A 96 -5.06 12.23 -12.19
CA GLU A 96 -5.19 12.65 -10.79
C GLU A 96 -4.59 11.64 -9.80
N VAL A 97 -4.10 10.51 -10.30
CA VAL A 97 -3.43 9.51 -9.46
C VAL A 97 -1.95 9.44 -9.86
N PRO A 98 -1.02 9.99 -9.06
CA PRO A 98 0.39 10.11 -9.44
C PRO A 98 1.13 8.77 -9.32
N LEU A 99 0.81 7.82 -10.21
CA LEU A 99 1.41 6.49 -10.25
C LEU A 99 2.61 6.46 -11.21
N LYS A 100 3.76 6.89 -10.72
CA LYS A 100 5.04 6.91 -11.44
C LYS A 100 6.19 6.47 -10.54
N ALA A 101 7.34 6.14 -11.11
CA ALA A 101 8.54 5.81 -10.33
C ALA A 101 9.07 7.02 -9.55
N GLY A 102 9.74 6.76 -8.42
CA GLY A 102 10.40 7.76 -7.59
C GLY A 102 9.50 8.41 -6.54
N LEU A 103 8.30 7.90 -6.32
CA LEU A 103 7.43 8.34 -5.23
C LEU A 103 7.63 7.46 -4.00
N HIS A 104 7.41 8.02 -2.83
CA HIS A 104 7.35 7.29 -1.57
C HIS A 104 6.28 7.87 -0.65
N ALA A 105 5.73 7.04 0.21
CA ALA A 105 4.81 7.46 1.25
C ALA A 105 4.96 6.54 2.47
N THR A 106 4.79 7.12 3.67
CA THR A 106 4.71 6.35 4.90
C THR A 106 3.28 5.84 5.08
N TYR A 107 3.16 4.58 5.44
CA TYR A 107 1.91 3.96 5.83
C TYR A 107 2.05 3.35 7.23
N ARG A 108 0.93 3.28 7.95
CA ARG A 108 0.79 2.38 9.09
C ARG A 108 0.04 1.15 8.67
N THR A 109 0.56 -0.01 9.07
CA THR A 109 -0.06 -1.32 8.84
C THR A 109 -0.34 -1.98 10.17
N ALA A 110 -1.53 -2.56 10.31
CA ALA A 110 -1.92 -3.37 11.45
C ALA A 110 -2.64 -4.63 10.95
N THR A 111 -2.47 -5.74 11.67
CA THR A 111 -3.04 -7.04 11.27
C THR A 111 -4.01 -7.57 12.31
N ASN A 112 -5.02 -8.35 11.86
CA ASN A 112 -6.05 -8.94 12.72
C ASN A 112 -6.82 -7.88 13.52
N ILE A 113 -7.31 -6.85 12.82
CA ILE A 113 -7.95 -5.67 13.39
C ILE A 113 -9.48 -5.79 13.31
N THR A 114 -10.16 -5.36 14.37
CA THR A 114 -11.60 -5.11 14.31
C THR A 114 -11.84 -3.73 13.73
N PHE A 115 -12.52 -3.67 12.59
CA PHE A 115 -12.88 -2.44 11.89
C PHE A 115 -14.17 -2.63 11.11
N ASP A 116 -15.15 -1.77 11.33
CA ASP A 116 -16.41 -1.79 10.59
C ASP A 116 -16.23 -1.13 9.21
N THR A 117 -16.18 -1.97 8.16
CA THR A 117 -16.00 -1.51 6.78
C THR A 117 -17.20 -0.75 6.25
N ALA A 118 -18.40 -0.92 6.84
CA ALA A 118 -19.58 -0.14 6.46
C ALA A 118 -19.41 1.36 6.75
N GLY A 119 -18.58 1.71 7.76
CA GLY A 119 -18.39 3.08 8.20
C GLY A 119 -19.65 3.65 8.87
N GLN A 120 -19.59 4.90 9.28
CA GLN A 120 -20.67 5.58 9.99
C GLN A 120 -21.31 6.67 9.13
N MET A 121 -22.61 6.92 9.34
CA MET A 121 -23.29 8.08 8.75
C MET A 121 -23.18 9.27 9.69
N VAL A 122 -22.53 10.33 9.25
CA VAL A 122 -22.37 11.59 9.98
C VAL A 122 -22.86 12.72 9.07
N ASN A 123 -23.89 13.44 9.50
CA ASN A 123 -24.48 14.54 8.71
C ASN A 123 -24.79 14.16 7.25
N ASN A 124 -25.40 13.00 7.04
CA ASN A 124 -25.72 12.41 5.73
C ASN A 124 -24.50 12.07 4.83
N ALA A 125 -23.28 12.10 5.37
CA ALA A 125 -22.08 11.68 4.68
C ALA A 125 -21.53 10.39 5.30
N ARG A 126 -20.95 9.51 4.47
CA ARG A 126 -20.26 8.31 4.95
C ARG A 126 -18.88 8.70 5.49
N VAL A 127 -18.54 8.21 6.67
CA VAL A 127 -17.26 8.45 7.32
C VAL A 127 -16.64 7.13 7.77
N TRP A 128 -15.38 6.91 7.40
CA TRP A 128 -14.53 5.84 7.91
C TRP A 128 -13.43 6.47 8.74
N ASP A 129 -13.26 6.06 10.00
CA ASP A 129 -12.24 6.62 10.89
C ASP A 129 -11.13 5.60 11.16
N LEU A 130 -9.99 5.81 10.51
CA LEU A 130 -8.74 5.08 10.65
C LEU A 130 -7.62 5.99 11.22
N SER A 131 -7.96 7.13 11.81
CA SER A 131 -6.98 8.11 12.32
C SER A 131 -6.29 7.67 13.60
N VAL A 132 -6.98 6.87 14.41
CA VAL A 132 -6.47 6.40 15.70
C VAL A 132 -5.42 5.30 15.53
N ALA A 133 -4.53 5.17 16.53
CA ALA A 133 -3.59 4.06 16.57
C ALA A 133 -4.32 2.73 16.68
N LEU A 134 -3.93 1.75 15.87
CA LEU A 134 -4.47 0.39 15.90
C LEU A 134 -3.51 -0.53 16.66
N PRO A 135 -4.01 -1.58 17.33
CA PRO A 135 -3.15 -2.56 17.96
C PRO A 135 -2.14 -3.17 16.97
N GLY A 136 -0.87 -3.16 17.34
CA GLY A 136 0.19 -3.72 16.49
C GLY A 136 0.56 -2.88 15.27
N ASP A 137 0.24 -1.59 15.27
CA ASP A 137 0.65 -0.65 14.21
C ASP A 137 2.17 -0.69 13.98
N GLN A 138 2.54 -0.80 12.72
CA GLN A 138 3.91 -0.71 12.25
C GLN A 138 4.01 0.28 11.10
N ASN A 139 5.06 1.08 11.08
CA ASN A 139 5.33 1.96 9.95
C ASN A 139 5.93 1.15 8.80
N ALA A 140 5.48 1.42 7.60
CA ALA A 140 5.97 0.85 6.37
C ALA A 140 6.15 1.96 5.33
N ILE A 141 7.36 2.10 4.80
CA ILE A 141 7.62 2.98 3.66
C ILE A 141 7.26 2.20 2.40
N VAL A 142 6.42 2.77 1.57
CA VAL A 142 6.06 2.26 0.24
C VAL A 142 6.73 3.16 -0.79
N GLU A 143 7.58 2.55 -1.59
CA GLU A 143 8.32 3.24 -2.65
C GLU A 143 7.94 2.69 -4.02
N THR A 144 7.87 3.57 -5.01
CA THR A 144 7.73 3.19 -6.41
C THR A 144 9.10 3.23 -7.08
N LEU A 145 9.61 2.08 -7.47
CA LEU A 145 10.95 1.90 -8.01
C LEU A 145 10.94 1.99 -9.54
N PRO A 146 11.97 2.57 -10.16
CA PRO A 146 12.12 2.51 -11.61
C PRO A 146 12.37 1.06 -12.07
N VAL A 147 11.77 0.69 -13.20
CA VAL A 147 11.99 -0.63 -13.82
C VAL A 147 13.26 -0.63 -14.67
N ALA A 148 13.63 0.51 -15.22
CA ALA A 148 14.84 0.64 -16.03
C ALA A 148 16.09 0.23 -15.24
N GLY A 149 16.90 -0.66 -15.80
CA GLY A 149 18.12 -1.18 -15.16
C GLY A 149 17.88 -2.34 -14.17
N ALA A 150 16.62 -2.67 -13.85
CA ALA A 150 16.31 -3.83 -13.04
C ALA A 150 16.52 -5.13 -13.84
N TRP A 151 16.90 -6.22 -13.17
CA TRP A 151 17.14 -7.51 -13.81
C TRP A 151 15.92 -8.05 -14.57
N TYR A 152 14.71 -7.70 -14.13
CA TYR A 152 13.43 -8.11 -14.71
C TYR A 152 12.90 -7.15 -15.80
N ALA A 153 13.61 -6.05 -16.10
CA ALA A 153 13.14 -5.03 -17.04
C ALA A 153 12.79 -5.59 -18.42
N SER A 154 13.58 -6.54 -18.93
CA SER A 154 13.34 -7.18 -20.23
C SER A 154 12.07 -8.04 -20.26
N SER A 155 11.64 -8.58 -19.13
CA SER A 155 10.39 -9.34 -19.01
C SER A 155 9.15 -8.44 -19.04
N PHE A 156 9.32 -7.15 -18.70
CA PHE A 156 8.21 -6.19 -18.57
C PHE A 156 8.50 -4.86 -19.27
N PRO A 157 8.67 -4.86 -20.61
CA PRO A 157 9.14 -3.69 -21.36
C PRO A 157 8.17 -2.51 -21.36
N THR A 158 6.91 -2.73 -21.00
CA THR A 158 5.87 -1.67 -20.91
C THR A 158 5.61 -1.20 -19.49
N ALA A 159 6.36 -1.69 -18.52
CA ALA A 159 6.17 -1.31 -17.12
C ALA A 159 6.59 0.15 -16.86
N THR A 160 5.85 0.81 -15.98
CA THR A 160 6.11 2.19 -15.56
C THR A 160 6.86 2.26 -14.22
N TYR A 161 6.56 1.36 -13.29
CA TYR A 161 7.23 1.27 -12.00
C TYR A 161 7.04 -0.13 -11.38
N ALA A 162 7.79 -0.39 -10.32
CA ALA A 162 7.59 -1.53 -9.45
C ALA A 162 7.48 -1.07 -8.00
N THR A 163 6.71 -1.79 -7.17
CA THR A 163 6.58 -1.47 -5.74
C THR A 163 6.36 -2.73 -4.92
N LYS A 164 6.72 -2.70 -3.63
CA LYS A 164 6.44 -3.81 -2.71
C LYS A 164 4.95 -4.09 -2.63
N LEU A 165 4.60 -5.36 -2.71
CA LEU A 165 3.22 -5.81 -2.65
C LEU A 165 2.69 -5.85 -1.21
N SER A 166 3.55 -6.04 -0.21
CA SER A 166 3.19 -6.00 1.21
C SER A 166 4.36 -5.61 2.08
N ALA A 167 4.05 -5.20 3.32
CA ALA A 167 5.08 -4.91 4.33
C ALA A 167 5.81 -6.19 4.80
N SER A 168 5.18 -7.36 4.69
CA SER A 168 5.70 -8.65 5.15
C SER A 168 6.39 -9.47 4.07
N SER A 169 6.47 -8.96 2.84
CA SER A 169 7.11 -9.65 1.70
C SER A 169 8.00 -8.69 0.93
N ASP A 170 9.16 -9.16 0.49
CA ASP A 170 10.05 -8.39 -0.38
C ASP A 170 9.66 -8.45 -1.86
N LEU A 171 8.62 -9.22 -2.22
CA LEU A 171 8.17 -9.30 -3.60
C LEU A 171 7.66 -7.96 -4.12
N LEU A 172 8.02 -7.64 -5.35
CA LEU A 172 7.59 -6.46 -6.07
C LEU A 172 6.50 -6.81 -7.06
N GLY A 173 5.42 -6.02 -7.06
CA GLY A 173 4.51 -5.95 -8.19
C GLY A 173 5.10 -5.04 -9.26
N VAL A 174 5.04 -5.45 -10.50
CA VAL A 174 5.47 -4.67 -11.67
C VAL A 174 4.23 -4.10 -12.33
N PHE A 175 4.15 -2.77 -12.42
CA PHE A 175 2.93 -2.07 -12.83
C PHE A 175 3.12 -1.28 -14.12
N ARG A 176 2.01 -1.16 -14.86
CA ARG A 176 1.84 -0.24 -15.96
C ARG A 176 0.68 0.69 -15.67
N THR A 177 0.90 1.98 -15.87
CA THR A 177 -0.16 3.00 -15.85
C THR A 177 -0.52 3.41 -17.26
N SER A 178 -1.82 3.56 -17.52
CA SER A 178 -2.37 4.07 -18.77
C SER A 178 -3.49 5.08 -18.45
N PRO A 179 -3.98 5.86 -19.42
CA PRO A 179 -5.13 6.74 -19.19
C PRO A 179 -6.40 6.02 -18.73
N THR A 180 -6.49 4.71 -18.96
CA THR A 180 -7.70 3.92 -18.67
C THR A 180 -7.52 2.89 -17.56
N ALA A 181 -6.29 2.60 -17.13
CA ALA A 181 -6.07 1.58 -16.09
C ALA A 181 -4.72 1.71 -15.39
N LEU A 182 -4.69 1.25 -14.14
CA LEU A 182 -3.51 0.75 -13.47
C LEU A 182 -3.52 -0.78 -13.61
N GLU A 183 -2.46 -1.33 -14.17
CA GLU A 183 -2.36 -2.76 -14.45
C GLU A 183 -1.14 -3.37 -13.76
N ILE A 184 -1.31 -4.57 -13.19
CA ILE A 184 -0.21 -5.40 -12.73
C ILE A 184 0.20 -6.34 -13.86
N LEU A 185 1.46 -6.26 -14.27
CA LEU A 185 2.05 -7.06 -15.34
C LEU A 185 2.66 -8.35 -14.80
N GLY A 186 3.11 -8.33 -13.56
CA GLY A 186 3.77 -9.48 -12.95
C GLY A 186 4.28 -9.22 -11.55
N ILE A 187 4.93 -10.25 -11.01
CA ILE A 187 5.52 -10.26 -9.67
C ILE A 187 6.94 -10.75 -9.77
N VAL A 188 7.85 -10.03 -9.12
CA VAL A 188 9.28 -10.34 -9.15
C VAL A 188 9.90 -10.26 -7.76
N SER A 189 11.00 -10.97 -7.56
CA SER A 189 11.89 -10.70 -6.42
C SER A 189 12.76 -9.46 -6.72
N PRO A 190 13.15 -8.67 -5.69
CA PRO A 190 13.99 -7.48 -5.89
C PRO A 190 15.37 -7.82 -6.47
N MET A 191 15.90 -9.01 -6.13
CA MET A 191 17.21 -9.49 -6.58
C MET A 191 17.08 -10.68 -7.52
N SER A 192 17.97 -10.77 -8.50
CA SER A 192 18.15 -11.98 -9.34
C SER A 192 18.85 -13.09 -8.57
N GLY A 193 18.61 -14.34 -8.95
CA GLY A 193 19.29 -15.50 -8.37
C GLY A 193 18.55 -16.81 -8.62
N GLY A 194 19.11 -17.93 -8.15
CA GLY A 194 18.53 -19.27 -8.38
C GLY A 194 17.14 -19.48 -7.76
N SER A 195 16.80 -18.73 -6.70
CA SER A 195 15.50 -18.77 -6.07
C SER A 195 14.65 -17.53 -6.38
N GLN A 196 14.92 -16.87 -7.52
CA GLN A 196 14.17 -15.68 -7.92
C GLN A 196 12.70 -16.01 -8.24
N THR A 197 11.84 -15.01 -8.00
CA THR A 197 10.47 -14.99 -8.50
C THR A 197 10.42 -14.14 -9.76
N ASN A 198 9.81 -14.65 -10.81
CA ASN A 198 9.49 -13.95 -12.04
C ASN A 198 8.22 -14.56 -12.62
N VAL A 199 7.08 -13.95 -12.28
CA VAL A 199 5.74 -14.39 -12.68
C VAL A 199 5.12 -13.30 -13.53
N SER A 200 4.61 -13.64 -14.69
CA SER A 200 3.93 -12.73 -15.61
C SER A 200 2.43 -13.00 -15.65
N TYR A 201 1.63 -11.94 -15.71
CA TYR A 201 0.18 -11.98 -15.87
C TYR A 201 -0.24 -11.83 -17.34
N SER A 202 -1.12 -12.70 -17.82
CA SER A 202 -1.68 -12.64 -19.18
C SER A 202 -3.18 -12.98 -19.17
N PRO A 203 -4.08 -12.03 -19.58
CA PRO A 203 -3.80 -10.60 -19.75
C PRO A 203 -3.34 -9.94 -18.45
N PRO A 204 -2.79 -8.73 -18.46
CA PRO A 204 -2.50 -7.97 -17.24
C PRO A 204 -3.75 -7.81 -16.37
N ALA A 205 -3.59 -7.90 -15.05
CA ALA A 205 -4.69 -7.65 -14.13
C ALA A 205 -4.86 -6.15 -13.90
N ALA A 206 -6.10 -5.63 -13.94
CA ALA A 206 -6.39 -4.23 -13.73
C ALA A 206 -7.03 -3.98 -12.35
N PRO A 207 -6.24 -3.72 -11.30
CA PRO A 207 -6.76 -3.35 -9.98
C PRO A 207 -7.60 -2.07 -10.01
N LEU A 208 -7.28 -1.10 -10.85
CA LEU A 208 -8.07 0.10 -11.06
C LEU A 208 -8.34 0.33 -12.55
N GLN A 209 -9.57 0.71 -12.89
CA GLN A 209 -9.95 1.21 -14.22
C GLN A 209 -10.48 2.62 -14.10
N PHE A 210 -9.97 3.52 -14.93
CA PHE A 210 -10.31 4.93 -14.91
C PHE A 210 -11.32 5.30 -16.01
N PRO A 211 -12.19 6.31 -15.79
CA PRO A 211 -12.32 7.08 -14.55
C PRO A 211 -13.01 6.28 -13.44
N LEU A 212 -12.59 6.51 -12.17
CA LEU A 212 -13.31 6.02 -11.01
C LEU A 212 -14.48 6.97 -10.71
N GLN A 213 -15.67 6.42 -10.60
CA GLN A 213 -16.87 7.12 -10.14
C GLN A 213 -17.83 6.13 -9.51
N VAL A 214 -18.67 6.58 -8.61
CA VAL A 214 -19.63 5.68 -7.93
C VAL A 214 -20.50 4.97 -8.96
N GLY A 215 -20.59 3.64 -8.85
CA GLY A 215 -21.32 2.77 -9.78
C GLY A 215 -20.44 2.14 -10.87
N ALA A 216 -19.23 2.65 -11.13
CA ALA A 216 -18.30 1.99 -12.05
C ALA A 216 -17.92 0.61 -11.52
N ALA A 217 -17.91 -0.40 -12.41
CA ALA A 217 -17.57 -1.78 -12.06
C ALA A 217 -16.83 -2.44 -13.23
N TRP A 218 -15.88 -3.31 -12.89
CA TRP A 218 -15.11 -4.09 -13.87
C TRP A 218 -14.68 -5.43 -13.31
N THR A 219 -14.38 -6.34 -14.21
CA THR A 219 -13.79 -7.65 -13.88
C THR A 219 -12.54 -7.86 -14.72
N THR A 220 -11.47 -8.32 -14.08
CA THR A 220 -10.27 -8.79 -14.77
C THR A 220 -9.96 -10.21 -14.33
N THR A 221 -9.72 -11.10 -15.29
CA THR A 221 -9.21 -12.45 -15.03
C THR A 221 -7.87 -12.59 -15.75
N SER A 222 -6.85 -13.00 -15.00
CA SER A 222 -5.47 -13.11 -15.48
C SER A 222 -4.92 -14.49 -15.16
N ASN A 223 -4.21 -15.09 -16.11
CA ASN A 223 -3.41 -16.27 -15.86
C ASN A 223 -1.99 -15.83 -15.53
N ALA A 224 -1.46 -16.36 -14.46
CA ALA A 224 -0.11 -16.10 -14.00
C ALA A 224 0.78 -17.30 -14.24
N THR A 225 1.89 -17.10 -14.92
CA THR A 225 2.87 -18.13 -15.26
C THR A 225 4.29 -17.65 -15.03
N GLY A 226 5.17 -18.57 -14.66
CA GLY A 226 6.58 -18.23 -14.44
C GLY A 226 7.21 -19.09 -13.35
N GLN A 227 8.03 -18.46 -12.54
CA GLN A 227 8.71 -19.10 -11.41
C GLN A 227 8.45 -18.30 -10.11
N ALA A 228 8.17 -19.01 -9.04
CA ALA A 228 8.10 -18.46 -7.69
C ALA A 228 9.15 -19.17 -6.83
N SER A 229 10.10 -18.43 -6.28
CA SER A 229 11.23 -18.98 -5.51
C SER A 229 12.00 -20.07 -6.29
N GLY A 230 12.17 -19.88 -7.60
CA GLY A 230 12.86 -20.83 -8.50
C GLY A 230 12.02 -22.04 -8.93
N VAL A 231 10.78 -22.16 -8.46
CA VAL A 231 9.87 -23.28 -8.82
C VAL A 231 8.85 -22.82 -9.86
N PRO A 232 8.63 -23.57 -10.96
CA PRO A 232 7.57 -23.25 -11.92
C PRO A 232 6.20 -23.18 -11.26
N VAL A 233 5.44 -22.12 -11.60
CA VAL A 233 4.08 -21.90 -11.09
C VAL A 233 3.12 -21.55 -12.22
N ILE A 234 1.87 -21.97 -12.05
CA ILE A 234 0.73 -21.57 -12.85
C ILE A 234 -0.49 -21.40 -11.94
N PHE A 235 -1.16 -20.26 -12.03
CA PHE A 235 -2.37 -19.99 -11.29
C PHE A 235 -3.24 -18.95 -12.04
N SER A 236 -4.45 -18.73 -11.57
CA SER A 236 -5.35 -17.72 -12.11
C SER A 236 -5.84 -16.80 -11.01
N ASP A 237 -5.86 -15.51 -11.31
CA ASP A 237 -6.33 -14.44 -10.44
C ASP A 237 -7.49 -13.71 -11.10
N LYS A 238 -8.60 -13.55 -10.35
CA LYS A 238 -9.75 -12.79 -10.79
C LYS A 238 -10.02 -11.65 -9.81
N TYR A 239 -10.25 -10.46 -10.36
CA TYR A 239 -10.61 -9.25 -9.64
C TYR A 239 -12.00 -8.82 -10.08
N ASP A 240 -12.98 -8.91 -9.20
CA ASP A 240 -14.30 -8.30 -9.38
C ASP A 240 -14.32 -7.00 -8.56
N SER A 241 -14.30 -5.86 -9.24
CA SER A 241 -14.10 -4.54 -8.66
C SER A 241 -15.30 -3.64 -8.90
N GLN A 242 -15.62 -2.79 -7.93
CA GLN A 242 -16.69 -1.81 -8.03
C GLN A 242 -16.39 -0.58 -7.16
N VAL A 243 -16.59 0.61 -7.71
CA VAL A 243 -16.66 1.84 -6.91
C VAL A 243 -18.05 1.90 -6.30
N ASP A 244 -18.19 1.52 -5.03
CA ASP A 244 -19.48 1.28 -4.41
C ASP A 244 -19.97 2.48 -3.56
N GLN A 245 -19.06 3.30 -3.05
CA GLN A 245 -19.39 4.41 -2.17
C GLN A 245 -18.41 5.58 -2.32
N LYS A 246 -18.83 6.77 -1.91
CA LYS A 246 -18.00 7.94 -1.64
C LYS A 246 -18.20 8.42 -0.22
N GLY A 247 -17.23 9.13 0.32
CA GLY A 247 -17.31 9.68 1.68
C GLY A 247 -16.01 10.30 2.16
N THR A 248 -15.87 10.40 3.46
CA THR A 248 -14.67 10.92 4.11
C THR A 248 -13.92 9.78 4.80
N LEU A 249 -12.65 9.65 4.51
CA LEU A 249 -11.73 8.78 5.25
C LEU A 249 -10.83 9.64 6.14
N LYS A 250 -10.76 9.31 7.43
CA LYS A 250 -9.77 9.87 8.35
C LYS A 250 -8.62 8.88 8.51
N THR A 251 -7.39 9.37 8.37
CA THR A 251 -6.14 8.60 8.55
C THR A 251 -5.23 9.33 9.52
N PRO A 252 -4.13 8.71 10.01
CA PRO A 252 -3.14 9.43 10.80
C PRO A 252 -2.51 10.63 10.08
N PHE A 253 -2.47 10.63 8.74
CA PHE A 253 -1.97 11.76 7.96
C PHE A 253 -2.99 12.92 7.89
N GLY A 254 -4.29 12.62 7.81
CA GLY A 254 -5.33 13.63 7.64
C GLY A 254 -6.66 13.06 7.17
N SER A 255 -7.58 13.95 6.80
CA SER A 255 -8.89 13.60 6.27
C SER A 255 -8.95 13.79 4.77
N PHE A 256 -9.54 12.83 4.06
CA PHE A 256 -9.64 12.80 2.61
C PHE A 256 -11.08 12.60 2.15
N ALA A 257 -11.50 13.33 1.13
CA ALA A 257 -12.64 12.92 0.33
C ALA A 257 -12.21 11.71 -0.52
N VAL A 258 -12.94 10.60 -0.45
CA VAL A 258 -12.53 9.35 -1.10
C VAL A 258 -13.64 8.70 -1.89
N LEU A 259 -13.25 7.98 -2.94
CA LEU A 259 -14.04 6.92 -3.56
C LEU A 259 -13.60 5.58 -2.96
N ARG A 260 -14.56 4.75 -2.52
CA ARG A 260 -14.27 3.41 -2.03
C ARG A 260 -14.41 2.41 -3.17
N VAL A 261 -13.32 1.71 -3.46
CA VAL A 261 -13.28 0.61 -4.44
C VAL A 261 -13.37 -0.70 -3.67
N ARG A 262 -14.47 -1.40 -3.82
CA ARG A 262 -14.65 -2.77 -3.32
C ARG A 262 -14.06 -3.74 -4.32
N VAL A 263 -13.23 -4.67 -3.86
CA VAL A 263 -12.62 -5.73 -4.67
C VAL A 263 -12.92 -7.08 -4.07
N VAL A 264 -13.38 -8.01 -4.88
CA VAL A 264 -13.40 -9.45 -4.56
C VAL A 264 -12.28 -10.09 -5.38
N PHE A 265 -11.23 -10.48 -4.70
CA PHE A 265 -10.10 -11.17 -5.30
C PHE A 265 -10.27 -12.68 -5.15
N THR A 266 -10.19 -13.41 -6.25
CA THR A 266 -10.24 -14.87 -6.27
C THR A 266 -8.94 -15.41 -6.86
N HIS A 267 -8.22 -16.18 -6.05
CA HIS A 267 -6.98 -16.86 -6.42
C HIS A 267 -7.23 -18.34 -6.59
N THR A 268 -6.82 -18.90 -7.73
CA THR A 268 -7.05 -20.30 -8.08
C THR A 268 -5.74 -20.98 -8.45
N VAL A 269 -5.35 -22.02 -7.68
CA VAL A 269 -4.20 -22.88 -7.95
C VAL A 269 -4.69 -24.32 -8.05
N GLY A 270 -4.72 -24.88 -9.25
CA GLY A 270 -5.31 -26.18 -9.47
C GLY A 270 -6.79 -26.21 -9.06
N PHE A 271 -7.13 -26.99 -8.04
CA PHE A 271 -8.48 -27.10 -7.49
C PHE A 271 -8.71 -26.22 -6.24
N LEU A 272 -7.68 -25.55 -5.75
CA LEU A 272 -7.78 -24.70 -4.58
C LEU A 272 -8.20 -23.29 -5.00
N VAL A 273 -9.32 -22.85 -4.46
CA VAL A 273 -9.86 -21.51 -4.66
C VAL A 273 -9.86 -20.78 -3.33
N THR A 274 -9.25 -19.61 -3.30
CA THR A 274 -9.25 -18.70 -2.14
C THR A 274 -9.82 -17.36 -2.55
N THR A 275 -10.77 -16.85 -1.77
CA THR A 275 -11.36 -15.53 -2.00
C THR A 275 -10.98 -14.58 -0.88
N THR A 276 -10.64 -13.35 -1.23
CA THR A 276 -10.38 -12.27 -0.28
C THR A 276 -11.14 -11.04 -0.71
N ARG A 277 -11.69 -10.30 0.24
CA ARG A 277 -12.37 -9.03 0.01
C ARG A 277 -11.49 -7.89 0.47
N SER A 278 -11.50 -6.80 -0.25
CA SER A 278 -10.82 -5.59 0.19
C SER A 278 -11.58 -4.34 -0.21
N PHE A 279 -11.36 -3.30 0.56
CA PHE A 279 -11.78 -1.94 0.26
C PHE A 279 -10.54 -1.07 0.13
N ALA A 280 -10.36 -0.49 -1.05
CA ALA A 280 -9.36 0.54 -1.30
C ALA A 280 -10.05 1.91 -1.28
N PHE A 281 -9.43 2.87 -0.59
CA PHE A 281 -9.91 4.24 -0.47
C PHE A 281 -9.01 5.13 -1.32
N VAL A 282 -9.56 5.59 -2.44
CA VAL A 282 -8.80 6.35 -3.44
C VAL A 282 -9.24 7.81 -3.42
N THR A 283 -8.29 8.72 -3.49
CA THR A 283 -8.51 10.16 -3.51
C THR A 283 -7.65 10.82 -4.59
N ASP A 284 -8.07 11.99 -5.01
CA ASP A 284 -7.30 12.85 -5.92
C ASP A 284 -5.92 13.13 -5.36
N CYS A 285 -4.94 13.21 -6.23
CA CYS A 285 -3.55 13.57 -5.97
C CYS A 285 -2.73 12.62 -5.08
N PHE A 286 -3.36 11.80 -4.25
CA PHE A 286 -2.67 10.83 -3.39
C PHE A 286 -2.86 9.37 -3.86
N GLY A 287 -3.90 9.10 -4.64
CA GLY A 287 -4.24 7.73 -5.03
C GLY A 287 -4.82 6.92 -3.86
N ASN A 288 -4.31 5.71 -3.64
CA ASN A 288 -4.82 4.83 -2.59
C ASN A 288 -4.27 5.22 -1.21
N VAL A 289 -5.09 5.86 -0.39
CA VAL A 289 -4.70 6.36 0.95
C VAL A 289 -4.98 5.35 2.07
N ALA A 290 -5.83 4.34 1.84
CA ALA A 290 -5.99 3.22 2.76
C ALA A 290 -6.51 1.97 2.05
N THR A 291 -6.18 0.81 2.61
CA THR A 291 -6.75 -0.49 2.22
C THR A 291 -7.12 -1.28 3.46
N VAL A 292 -8.32 -1.87 3.46
CA VAL A 292 -8.78 -2.80 4.48
C VAL A 292 -9.04 -4.14 3.81
N THR A 293 -8.35 -5.19 4.24
CA THR A 293 -8.40 -6.54 3.64
C THR A 293 -9.02 -7.53 4.62
N SER A 294 -9.97 -8.33 4.16
CA SER A 294 -10.65 -9.36 4.96
C SER A 294 -9.75 -10.56 5.26
N GLN A 295 -10.19 -11.39 6.17
CA GLN A 295 -9.71 -12.77 6.25
C GLN A 295 -10.04 -13.54 4.95
N ALA A 296 -9.29 -14.62 4.71
CA ALA A 296 -9.54 -15.50 3.57
C ALA A 296 -10.94 -16.11 3.68
N ASN A 297 -11.62 -16.19 2.53
CA ASN A 297 -12.97 -16.75 2.38
C ASN A 297 -14.06 -16.03 3.20
N GLU A 298 -13.87 -14.73 3.45
CA GLU A 298 -14.92 -13.91 4.07
C GLU A 298 -16.15 -13.84 3.14
N SER A 299 -17.30 -14.19 3.68
CA SER A 299 -18.57 -14.26 2.93
C SER A 299 -19.32 -12.92 2.91
N LYS A 300 -19.16 -12.12 3.97
CA LYS A 300 -19.86 -10.85 4.12
C LYS A 300 -19.25 -9.77 3.22
N VAL A 301 -20.08 -8.97 2.59
CA VAL A 301 -19.63 -7.82 1.80
C VAL A 301 -19.00 -6.79 2.73
N GLU A 302 -19.74 -6.34 3.73
CA GLU A 302 -19.21 -5.54 4.82
C GLU A 302 -18.78 -6.47 5.95
N PHE A 303 -17.51 -6.40 6.32
CA PHE A 303 -16.93 -7.25 7.35
C PHE A 303 -16.37 -6.38 8.51
N THR A 304 -16.22 -6.99 9.66
CA THR A 304 -15.70 -6.33 10.87
C THR A 304 -14.38 -6.90 11.36
N SER A 305 -13.89 -7.99 10.73
CA SER A 305 -12.60 -8.61 11.06
C SER A 305 -11.66 -8.47 9.87
N ALA A 306 -10.74 -7.52 9.95
CA ALA A 306 -9.74 -7.29 8.92
C ALA A 306 -8.48 -8.13 9.20
N ALA A 307 -7.97 -8.82 8.16
CA ALA A 307 -6.65 -9.46 8.20
C ALA A 307 -5.53 -8.40 8.20
N GLU A 308 -5.73 -7.33 7.42
CA GLU A 308 -4.80 -6.21 7.35
C GLU A 308 -5.56 -4.88 7.15
N VAL A 309 -5.10 -3.86 7.85
CA VAL A 309 -5.45 -2.46 7.63
C VAL A 309 -4.16 -1.71 7.32
N LYS A 310 -4.11 -1.07 6.15
CA LYS A 310 -3.00 -0.21 5.72
C LYS A 310 -3.55 1.18 5.46
N ARG A 311 -2.91 2.21 6.01
CA ARG A 311 -3.36 3.60 5.88
C ARG A 311 -2.20 4.58 5.86
N ILE A 312 -2.33 5.64 5.07
CA ILE A 312 -1.30 6.68 4.95
C ILE A 312 -1.07 7.37 6.30
N ALA A 313 0.18 7.68 6.58
CA ALA A 313 0.64 8.30 7.83
C ALA A 313 1.72 9.35 7.54
N PRO A 314 2.03 10.23 8.51
CA PRO A 314 3.11 11.19 8.42
C PRO A 314 4.47 10.57 8.18
#